data_2e037ffc8bcd379a4c1e5e4e5039fc15
#
_entry.id   2e037ffc8bcd379a4c1e5e4e5039fc15
#
_cell.length_a   1.000
_cell.length_b   1.000
_cell.length_c   1.000
_cell.angle_alpha   90.00
_cell.angle_beta   90.00
_cell.angle_gamma   90.00
#
_symmetry.space_group_name_H-M   'P 1'
#
loop_
_entity.id
_entity.type
_entity.pdbx_description
1 polymer ?
#
loop_
_entity_poly.entity_id
_entity_poly.type
_entity_poly.pdbx_seq_one_letter_code
_entity_poly.pdbx_strand_id
1 'polypeptide(L)'
;MERHFEKDLNELKERLLWMGSLAERAVHQAVHAVLEADEQLAKRVLDEEDAINELQLEIDDRVLQLLALHQLMAVDLRFVLAVSRINNDLERIGDQAVNIAQAATRILRHPRVKPYVDLPRMSELAEEMVRNALNAVVRRDVDLAQKVLATDDQVDHYRDQIFRELLTYMMGDSSVVFPAFELILVAKNLERIGDHATNIAEDVIYIVQGQDVRHPTVDRR
;
A
#
# COMPACT_ATOMS: atom_id res chain seq x y z
N MET A 1 5.27 -35.59 -6.77
CA MET A 1 4.32 -34.75 -6.02
C MET A 1 5.02 -33.49 -5.47
N GLU A 2 6.16 -33.58 -4.75
CA GLU A 2 6.92 -32.41 -4.27
C GLU A 2 7.29 -31.40 -5.36
N ARG A 3 7.78 -31.87 -6.51
CA ARG A 3 8.20 -30.98 -7.63
C ARG A 3 7.07 -30.13 -8.24
N HIS A 4 5.83 -30.59 -8.18
CA HIS A 4 4.66 -29.80 -8.68
C HIS A 4 4.26 -28.74 -7.65
N PHE A 5 4.23 -29.08 -6.38
CA PHE A 5 3.94 -28.15 -5.29
C PHE A 5 4.94 -26.98 -5.24
N GLU A 6 6.24 -27.26 -5.30
CA GLU A 6 7.28 -26.21 -5.34
C GLU A 6 7.11 -25.25 -6.54
N LYS A 7 6.72 -25.80 -7.70
CA LYS A 7 6.45 -25.00 -8.89
C LYS A 7 5.25 -24.08 -8.68
N ASP A 8 4.13 -24.63 -8.20
CA ASP A 8 2.90 -23.88 -7.97
C ASP A 8 3.11 -22.78 -6.91
N LEU A 9 3.90 -23.08 -5.86
CA LEU A 9 4.25 -22.10 -4.82
C LEU A 9 5.14 -20.96 -5.38
N ASN A 10 6.07 -21.28 -6.28
CA ASN A 10 6.91 -20.26 -6.91
C ASN A 10 6.09 -19.39 -7.88
N GLU A 11 5.18 -19.96 -8.64
CA GLU A 11 4.27 -19.20 -9.50
C GLU A 11 3.39 -18.25 -8.69
N LEU A 12 2.87 -18.69 -7.53
CA LEU A 12 2.12 -17.83 -6.62
C LEU A 12 2.96 -16.65 -6.13
N LYS A 13 4.22 -16.88 -5.76
CA LYS A 13 5.15 -15.80 -5.35
C LYS A 13 5.39 -14.80 -6.49
N GLU A 14 5.63 -15.29 -7.70
CA GLU A 14 5.87 -14.44 -8.87
C GLU A 14 4.66 -13.53 -9.15
N ARG A 15 3.42 -14.06 -9.04
CA ARG A 15 2.20 -13.28 -9.23
C ARG A 15 2.03 -12.22 -8.17
N LEU A 16 2.27 -12.57 -6.89
CA LEU A 16 2.21 -11.61 -5.80
C LEU A 16 3.21 -10.47 -5.98
N LEU A 17 4.45 -10.78 -6.38
CA LEU A 17 5.48 -9.77 -6.65
C LEU A 17 5.14 -8.89 -7.85
N TRP A 18 4.54 -9.48 -8.88
CA TRP A 18 4.06 -8.72 -10.02
C TRP A 18 2.98 -7.72 -9.61
N MET A 19 1.98 -8.16 -8.85
CA MET A 19 0.94 -7.28 -8.30
C MET A 19 1.54 -6.17 -7.41
N GLY A 20 2.51 -6.52 -6.55
CA GLY A 20 3.22 -5.56 -5.72
C GLY A 20 3.93 -4.48 -6.54
N SER A 21 4.57 -4.85 -7.65
CA SER A 21 5.23 -3.88 -8.55
C SER A 21 4.24 -2.95 -9.26
N LEU A 22 3.02 -3.45 -9.56
CA LEU A 22 1.96 -2.62 -10.12
C LEU A 22 1.43 -1.63 -9.08
N ALA A 23 1.18 -2.09 -7.86
CA ALA A 23 0.70 -1.24 -6.77
C ALA A 23 1.74 -0.13 -6.42
N GLU A 24 3.03 -0.48 -6.28
CA GLU A 24 4.11 0.50 -6.05
C GLU A 24 4.16 1.55 -7.17
N ARG A 25 4.08 1.11 -8.44
CA ARG A 25 4.06 2.03 -9.58
C ARG A 25 2.82 2.93 -9.59
N ALA A 26 1.64 2.40 -9.27
CA ALA A 26 0.41 3.17 -9.20
C ALA A 26 0.49 4.27 -8.13
N VAL A 27 1.02 3.96 -6.93
CA VAL A 27 1.25 4.94 -5.86
C VAL A 27 2.18 6.05 -6.34
N HIS A 28 3.34 5.69 -6.91
CA HIS A 28 4.30 6.65 -7.43
C HIS A 28 3.68 7.59 -8.46
N GLN A 29 2.99 7.04 -9.48
CA GLN A 29 2.36 7.84 -10.53
C GLN A 29 1.24 8.73 -9.99
N ALA A 30 0.42 8.25 -9.07
CA ALA A 30 -0.68 9.00 -8.48
C ALA A 30 -0.18 10.21 -7.68
N VAL A 31 0.87 10.02 -6.89
CA VAL A 31 1.48 11.10 -6.10
C VAL A 31 2.13 12.13 -7.03
N HIS A 32 2.90 11.69 -8.02
CA HIS A 32 3.54 12.60 -8.96
C HIS A 32 2.53 13.37 -9.81
N ALA A 33 1.34 12.79 -10.11
CA ALA A 33 0.25 13.51 -10.73
C ALA A 33 -0.18 14.76 -9.93
N VAL A 34 -0.21 14.64 -8.58
CA VAL A 34 -0.53 15.77 -7.68
C VAL A 34 0.64 16.76 -7.62
N LEU A 35 1.87 16.28 -7.42
CA LEU A 35 3.05 17.10 -7.17
C LEU A 35 3.46 17.91 -8.40
N GLU A 36 3.44 17.29 -9.56
CA GLU A 36 3.88 17.84 -10.84
C GLU A 36 2.75 18.49 -11.65
N ALA A 37 1.49 18.31 -11.18
CA ALA A 37 0.29 18.74 -11.89
C ALA A 37 0.15 18.05 -13.27
N ASP A 38 0.44 16.75 -13.32
CA ASP A 38 0.41 15.95 -14.54
C ASP A 38 -0.85 15.08 -14.64
N GLU A 39 -1.80 15.54 -15.49
CA GLU A 39 -3.04 14.81 -15.74
C GLU A 39 -2.82 13.45 -16.44
N GLN A 40 -1.74 13.30 -17.20
CA GLN A 40 -1.46 12.05 -17.90
C GLN A 40 -1.01 10.95 -16.94
N LEU A 41 -0.27 11.31 -15.87
CA LEU A 41 0.06 10.37 -14.80
C LEU A 41 -1.20 9.90 -14.09
N ALA A 42 -2.10 10.82 -13.72
CA ALA A 42 -3.38 10.46 -13.11
C ALA A 42 -4.18 9.51 -14.01
N LYS A 43 -4.28 9.80 -15.30
CA LYS A 43 -4.99 8.96 -16.26
C LYS A 43 -4.40 7.55 -16.36
N ARG A 44 -3.06 7.41 -16.38
CA ARG A 44 -2.41 6.08 -16.44
C ARG A 44 -2.79 5.22 -15.25
N VAL A 45 -2.82 5.79 -14.04
CA VAL A 45 -3.24 5.06 -12.85
C VAL A 45 -4.67 4.53 -12.99
N LEU A 46 -5.59 5.37 -13.51
CA LEU A 46 -6.99 4.98 -13.71
C LEU A 46 -7.14 3.90 -14.81
N ASP A 47 -6.33 3.96 -15.85
CA ASP A 47 -6.37 3.00 -16.96
C ASP A 47 -5.73 1.65 -16.58
N GLU A 48 -4.84 1.61 -15.57
CA GLU A 48 -4.12 0.40 -15.11
C GLU A 48 -4.78 -0.29 -13.90
N GLU A 49 -5.86 0.27 -13.32
CA GLU A 49 -6.56 -0.27 -12.14
C GLU A 49 -7.02 -1.71 -12.34
N ASP A 50 -7.62 -2.03 -13.50
CA ASP A 50 -8.15 -3.36 -13.80
C ASP A 50 -7.07 -4.45 -13.73
N ALA A 51 -5.81 -4.13 -14.05
CA ALA A 51 -4.72 -5.10 -14.02
C ALA A 51 -4.40 -5.59 -12.59
N ILE A 52 -4.54 -4.73 -11.56
CA ILE A 52 -4.38 -5.12 -10.15
C ILE A 52 -5.54 -6.00 -9.72
N ASN A 53 -6.77 -5.64 -10.09
CA ASN A 53 -7.98 -6.39 -9.76
C ASN A 53 -8.00 -7.80 -10.40
N GLU A 54 -7.56 -7.92 -11.66
CA GLU A 54 -7.43 -9.21 -12.34
C GLU A 54 -6.38 -10.10 -11.64
N LEU A 55 -5.22 -9.53 -11.24
CA LEU A 55 -4.20 -10.27 -10.51
C LEU A 55 -4.67 -10.69 -9.13
N GLN A 56 -5.47 -9.89 -8.44
CA GLN A 56 -6.05 -10.25 -7.16
C GLN A 56 -6.87 -11.54 -7.30
N LEU A 57 -7.77 -11.60 -8.27
CA LEU A 57 -8.61 -12.78 -8.53
C LEU A 57 -7.76 -14.01 -8.91
N GLU A 58 -6.73 -13.81 -9.75
CA GLU A 58 -5.82 -14.91 -10.14
C GLU A 58 -5.06 -15.47 -8.93
N ILE A 59 -4.57 -14.62 -8.03
CA ILE A 59 -3.84 -15.01 -6.82
C ILE A 59 -4.78 -15.77 -5.88
N ASP A 60 -6.01 -15.29 -5.66
CA ASP A 60 -7.00 -15.97 -4.81
C ASP A 60 -7.34 -17.36 -5.34
N ASP A 61 -7.54 -17.51 -6.64
CA ASP A 61 -7.78 -18.83 -7.26
C ASP A 61 -6.59 -19.78 -7.06
N ARG A 62 -5.34 -19.29 -7.20
CA ARG A 62 -4.13 -20.08 -6.96
C ARG A 62 -3.98 -20.50 -5.51
N VAL A 63 -4.28 -19.60 -4.57
CA VAL A 63 -4.31 -19.89 -3.13
C VAL A 63 -5.30 -21.03 -2.85
N LEU A 64 -6.53 -20.93 -3.37
CA LEU A 64 -7.56 -21.99 -3.21
C LEU A 64 -7.11 -23.33 -3.82
N GLN A 65 -6.51 -23.32 -5.01
CA GLN A 65 -5.99 -24.54 -5.65
C GLN A 65 -4.89 -25.19 -4.81
N LEU A 66 -3.92 -24.40 -4.30
CA LEU A 66 -2.86 -24.92 -3.45
C LEU A 66 -3.42 -25.58 -2.17
N LEU A 67 -4.38 -24.92 -1.52
CA LEU A 67 -5.02 -25.46 -0.31
C LEU A 67 -5.86 -26.73 -0.59
N ALA A 68 -6.51 -26.80 -1.76
CA ALA A 68 -7.36 -27.95 -2.11
C ALA A 68 -6.56 -29.18 -2.57
N LEU A 69 -5.43 -28.98 -3.25
CA LEU A 69 -4.70 -30.07 -3.92
C LEU A 69 -3.53 -30.61 -3.08
N HIS A 70 -3.04 -29.86 -2.09
CA HIS A 70 -1.84 -30.21 -1.33
C HIS A 70 -2.11 -30.26 0.18
N GLN A 71 -1.48 -31.24 0.86
CA GLN A 71 -1.42 -31.28 2.31
C GLN A 71 -0.24 -30.42 2.79
N LEU A 72 -0.49 -29.11 2.97
CA LEU A 72 0.55 -28.15 3.28
C LEU A 72 1.15 -28.38 4.67
N MET A 73 2.47 -28.37 4.78
CA MET A 73 3.18 -28.32 6.07
C MET A 73 2.98 -26.95 6.71
N ALA A 74 3.11 -26.89 8.04
CA ALA A 74 2.81 -25.68 8.81
C ALA A 74 3.46 -24.38 8.28
N VAL A 75 4.68 -24.46 7.76
CA VAL A 75 5.40 -23.29 7.20
C VAL A 75 4.78 -22.84 5.88
N ASP A 76 4.47 -23.79 4.98
CA ASP A 76 3.89 -23.48 3.69
C ASP A 76 2.43 -23.01 3.84
N LEU A 77 1.70 -23.61 4.77
CA LEU A 77 0.34 -23.18 5.09
C LEU A 77 0.32 -21.72 5.59
N ARG A 78 1.24 -21.35 6.50
CA ARG A 78 1.34 -19.95 6.96
C ARG A 78 1.65 -19.01 5.81
N PHE A 79 2.55 -19.41 4.93
CA PHE A 79 2.91 -18.60 3.76
C PHE A 79 1.71 -18.41 2.82
N VAL A 80 1.00 -19.47 2.44
CA VAL A 80 -0.16 -19.39 1.53
C VAL A 80 -1.29 -18.55 2.13
N LEU A 81 -1.55 -18.67 3.45
CA LEU A 81 -2.53 -17.85 4.16
C LEU A 81 -2.10 -16.37 4.23
N ALA A 82 -0.82 -16.10 4.44
CA ALA A 82 -0.31 -14.75 4.44
C ALA A 82 -0.36 -14.13 3.04
N VAL A 83 -0.09 -14.90 1.98
CA VAL A 83 -0.24 -14.41 0.60
C VAL A 83 -1.65 -13.94 0.31
N SER A 84 -2.69 -14.65 0.78
CA SER A 84 -4.08 -14.20 0.60
C SER A 84 -4.35 -12.85 1.29
N ARG A 85 -3.76 -12.60 2.47
CA ARG A 85 -3.90 -11.31 3.16
C ARG A 85 -3.11 -10.20 2.46
N ILE A 86 -1.85 -10.47 2.11
CA ILE A 86 -0.99 -9.54 1.37
C ILE A 86 -1.63 -9.16 0.02
N ASN A 87 -2.27 -10.12 -0.66
CA ASN A 87 -3.03 -9.90 -1.89
C ASN A 87 -4.11 -8.83 -1.70
N ASN A 88 -4.90 -8.93 -0.62
CA ASN A 88 -5.91 -7.93 -0.28
C ASN A 88 -5.29 -6.55 0.05
N ASP A 89 -4.18 -6.53 0.81
CA ASP A 89 -3.53 -5.26 1.13
C ASP A 89 -2.94 -4.58 -0.11
N LEU A 90 -2.42 -5.35 -1.07
CA LEU A 90 -1.92 -4.80 -2.35
C LEU A 90 -3.04 -4.22 -3.22
N GLU A 91 -4.20 -4.87 -3.28
CA GLU A 91 -5.38 -4.30 -3.96
C GLU A 91 -5.80 -3.00 -3.29
N ARG A 92 -5.86 -2.97 -1.95
CA ARG A 92 -6.19 -1.74 -1.21
C ARG A 92 -5.18 -0.63 -1.47
N ILE A 93 -3.89 -0.92 -1.56
CA ILE A 93 -2.88 0.06 -1.97
C ILE A 93 -3.18 0.61 -3.37
N GLY A 94 -3.55 -0.25 -4.31
CA GLY A 94 -4.00 0.14 -5.65
C GLY A 94 -5.22 1.07 -5.61
N ASP A 95 -6.26 0.71 -4.84
CA ASP A 95 -7.46 1.53 -4.63
C ASP A 95 -7.12 2.94 -4.08
N GLN A 96 -6.19 3.01 -3.11
CA GLN A 96 -5.77 4.31 -2.58
C GLN A 96 -5.01 5.14 -3.62
N ALA A 97 -4.19 4.51 -4.48
CA ALA A 97 -3.53 5.19 -5.59
C ALA A 97 -4.54 5.74 -6.60
N VAL A 98 -5.59 4.98 -6.93
CA VAL A 98 -6.72 5.44 -7.77
C VAL A 98 -7.42 6.65 -7.14
N ASN A 99 -7.69 6.61 -5.83
CA ASN A 99 -8.31 7.74 -5.11
C ASN A 99 -7.43 9.00 -5.18
N ILE A 100 -6.11 8.85 -5.04
CA ILE A 100 -5.14 9.96 -5.19
C ILE A 100 -5.16 10.50 -6.63
N ALA A 101 -5.14 9.64 -7.65
CA ALA A 101 -5.20 10.05 -9.05
C ALA A 101 -6.49 10.80 -9.40
N GLN A 102 -7.64 10.35 -8.87
CA GLN A 102 -8.91 11.05 -9.00
C GLN A 102 -8.88 12.42 -8.31
N ALA A 103 -8.30 12.51 -7.10
CA ALA A 103 -8.12 13.78 -6.41
C ALA A 103 -7.20 14.73 -7.22
N ALA A 104 -6.10 14.20 -7.79
CA ALA A 104 -5.22 14.96 -8.68
C ALA A 104 -5.99 15.61 -9.83
N THR A 105 -6.82 14.84 -10.54
CA THR A 105 -7.64 15.35 -11.66
C THR A 105 -8.60 16.48 -11.23
N ARG A 106 -9.11 16.43 -9.99
CA ARG A 106 -9.97 17.51 -9.45
C ARG A 106 -9.16 18.73 -9.03
N ILE A 107 -8.01 18.54 -8.37
CA ILE A 107 -7.11 19.61 -7.94
C ILE A 107 -6.60 20.43 -9.13
N LEU A 108 -6.26 19.77 -10.24
CA LEU A 108 -5.71 20.40 -11.44
C LEU A 108 -6.63 21.47 -12.09
N ARG A 109 -7.90 21.47 -11.75
CA ARG A 109 -8.89 22.46 -12.21
C ARG A 109 -8.87 23.75 -11.40
N HIS A 110 -8.03 23.83 -10.36
CA HIS A 110 -7.96 24.93 -9.41
C HIS A 110 -6.54 25.47 -9.31
N PRO A 111 -6.38 26.75 -8.93
CA PRO A 111 -5.05 27.28 -8.59
C PRO A 111 -4.43 26.50 -7.44
N ARG A 112 -3.10 26.40 -7.43
CA ARG A 112 -2.35 25.74 -6.35
C ARG A 112 -2.60 26.49 -5.03
N VAL A 113 -3.02 25.76 -3.98
CA VAL A 113 -3.33 26.32 -2.66
C VAL A 113 -2.08 26.92 -2.01
N LYS A 114 -0.95 26.20 -2.11
CA LYS A 114 0.35 26.56 -1.51
C LYS A 114 1.47 25.76 -2.18
N PRO A 115 2.74 26.13 -1.99
CA PRO A 115 3.87 25.22 -2.28
C PRO A 115 3.76 23.94 -1.41
N TYR A 116 3.97 22.77 -2.00
CA TYR A 116 3.95 21.51 -1.26
C TYR A 116 5.32 21.29 -0.62
N VAL A 117 5.39 21.21 0.71
CA VAL A 117 6.61 20.94 1.47
C VAL A 117 6.55 19.58 2.15
N ASP A 118 5.47 19.32 2.87
CA ASP A 118 5.32 18.10 3.67
C ASP A 118 4.71 16.94 2.86
N LEU A 119 3.86 17.24 1.87
CA LEU A 119 3.25 16.21 1.01
C LEU A 119 4.30 15.37 0.25
N PRO A 120 5.36 15.95 -0.38
CA PRO A 120 6.43 15.16 -0.99
C PRO A 120 7.14 14.24 0.01
N ARG A 121 7.42 14.74 1.23
CA ARG A 121 8.09 13.95 2.27
C ARG A 121 7.23 12.79 2.75
N MET A 122 5.93 13.04 2.95
CA MET A 122 4.96 12.01 3.31
C MET A 122 4.87 10.94 2.22
N SER A 123 4.87 11.35 0.95
CA SER A 123 4.79 10.40 -0.18
C SER A 123 6.05 9.54 -0.30
N GLU A 124 7.24 10.13 -0.14
CA GLU A 124 8.50 9.39 -0.14
C GLU A 124 8.52 8.30 0.96
N LEU A 125 8.01 8.63 2.16
CA LEU A 125 7.90 7.66 3.25
C LEU A 125 6.91 6.55 2.93
N ALA A 126 5.72 6.87 2.44
CA ALA A 126 4.70 5.87 2.09
C ALA A 126 5.19 4.93 0.96
N GLU A 127 5.82 5.49 -0.09
CA GLU A 127 6.45 4.70 -1.16
C GLU A 127 7.60 3.81 -0.62
N GLU A 128 8.44 4.34 0.29
CA GLU A 128 9.50 3.54 0.93
C GLU A 128 8.92 2.40 1.77
N MET A 129 7.82 2.65 2.52
CA MET A 129 7.14 1.61 3.30
C MET A 129 6.64 0.48 2.41
N VAL A 130 5.93 0.77 1.33
CA VAL A 130 5.44 -0.24 0.37
C VAL A 130 6.60 -1.05 -0.20
N ARG A 131 7.63 -0.39 -0.72
CA ARG A 131 8.82 -1.04 -1.29
C ARG A 131 9.54 -1.91 -0.26
N ASN A 132 9.71 -1.43 0.97
CA ASN A 132 10.38 -2.19 2.03
C ASN A 132 9.53 -3.38 2.49
N ALA A 133 8.20 -3.26 2.58
CA ALA A 133 7.30 -4.35 2.89
C ALA A 133 7.39 -5.47 1.82
N LEU A 134 7.35 -5.12 0.53
CA LEU A 134 7.52 -6.07 -0.57
C LEU A 134 8.89 -6.75 -0.55
N ASN A 135 9.97 -5.99 -0.31
CA ASN A 135 11.31 -6.55 -0.17
C ASN A 135 11.41 -7.51 1.03
N ALA A 136 10.74 -7.18 2.14
CA ALA A 136 10.69 -8.05 3.32
C ALA A 136 9.96 -9.37 3.01
N VAL A 137 8.88 -9.35 2.23
CA VAL A 137 8.20 -10.58 1.75
C VAL A 137 9.16 -11.45 0.93
N VAL A 138 9.88 -10.85 -0.04
CA VAL A 138 10.80 -11.58 -0.94
C VAL A 138 11.92 -12.25 -0.16
N ARG A 139 12.56 -11.49 0.74
CA ARG A 139 13.76 -11.89 1.48
C ARG A 139 13.43 -12.64 2.77
N ARG A 140 12.17 -12.66 3.19
CA ARG A 140 11.73 -13.12 4.52
C ARG A 140 12.50 -12.38 5.64
N ASP A 141 12.65 -11.07 5.45
CA ASP A 141 13.49 -10.19 6.28
C ASP A 141 12.64 -9.52 7.36
N VAL A 142 12.75 -10.04 8.59
CA VAL A 142 12.00 -9.52 9.74
C VAL A 142 12.51 -8.15 10.17
N ASP A 143 13.81 -7.88 10.05
CA ASP A 143 14.39 -6.58 10.46
C ASP A 143 13.87 -5.47 9.52
N LEU A 144 13.77 -5.77 8.22
CA LEU A 144 13.18 -4.85 7.27
C LEU A 144 11.68 -4.63 7.52
N ALA A 145 10.94 -5.69 7.88
CA ALA A 145 9.54 -5.58 8.26
C ALA A 145 9.36 -4.70 9.52
N GLN A 146 10.20 -4.87 10.55
CA GLN A 146 10.18 -4.02 11.74
C GLN A 146 10.48 -2.54 11.42
N LYS A 147 11.37 -2.29 10.44
CA LYS A 147 11.65 -0.93 9.98
C LYS A 147 10.41 -0.29 9.36
N VAL A 148 9.61 -1.04 8.59
CA VAL A 148 8.33 -0.54 8.05
C VAL A 148 7.39 -0.12 9.17
N LEU A 149 7.20 -0.99 10.19
CA LEU A 149 6.35 -0.68 11.34
C LEU A 149 6.82 0.59 12.09
N ALA A 150 8.13 0.78 12.24
CA ALA A 150 8.69 1.96 12.92
C ALA A 150 8.57 3.26 12.09
N THR A 151 8.26 3.18 10.79
CA THR A 151 8.13 4.36 9.92
C THR A 151 6.71 4.93 9.96
N ASP A 152 5.72 4.15 10.33
CA ASP A 152 4.29 4.48 10.32
C ASP A 152 3.95 5.76 11.08
N ASP A 153 4.44 5.91 12.29
CA ASP A 153 4.26 7.11 13.13
C ASP A 153 4.70 8.42 12.42
N GLN A 154 5.68 8.33 11.50
CA GLN A 154 6.15 9.50 10.76
C GLN A 154 5.16 9.89 9.66
N VAL A 155 4.56 8.93 8.98
CA VAL A 155 3.51 9.17 7.97
C VAL A 155 2.30 9.82 8.64
N ASP A 156 1.87 9.31 9.78
CA ASP A 156 0.79 9.86 10.61
C ASP A 156 1.08 11.31 11.03
N HIS A 157 2.30 11.57 11.47
CA HIS A 157 2.72 12.93 11.86
C HIS A 157 2.59 13.91 10.68
N TYR A 158 3.04 13.54 9.47
CA TYR A 158 2.90 14.39 8.29
C TYR A 158 1.44 14.59 7.88
N ARG A 159 0.59 13.56 7.95
CA ARG A 159 -0.86 13.69 7.72
C ARG A 159 -1.47 14.76 8.61
N ASP A 160 -1.20 14.69 9.91
CA ASP A 160 -1.73 15.64 10.91
C ASP A 160 -1.19 17.06 10.69
N GLN A 161 0.06 17.20 10.29
CA GLN A 161 0.67 18.48 9.97
C GLN A 161 0.04 19.10 8.72
N ILE A 162 -0.10 18.34 7.63
CA ILE A 162 -0.75 18.76 6.39
C ILE A 162 -2.19 19.19 6.67
N PHE A 163 -2.94 18.41 7.45
CA PHE A 163 -4.31 18.73 7.81
C PHE A 163 -4.41 20.09 8.54
N ARG A 164 -3.61 20.30 9.58
CA ARG A 164 -3.62 21.58 10.34
C ARG A 164 -3.22 22.78 9.50
N GLU A 165 -2.23 22.60 8.64
CA GLU A 165 -1.79 23.66 7.73
C GLU A 165 -2.89 24.02 6.72
N LEU A 166 -3.48 23.04 6.04
CA LEU A 166 -4.53 23.27 5.06
C LEU A 166 -5.79 23.89 5.67
N LEU A 167 -6.16 23.53 6.92
CA LEU A 167 -7.22 24.20 7.65
C LEU A 167 -6.96 25.72 7.81
N THR A 168 -5.71 26.10 8.08
CA THR A 168 -5.35 27.53 8.22
C THR A 168 -5.55 28.29 6.90
N TYR A 169 -5.21 27.67 5.76
CA TYR A 169 -5.47 28.27 4.44
C TYR A 169 -6.98 28.39 4.15
N MET A 170 -7.77 27.36 4.47
CA MET A 170 -9.22 27.39 4.29
C MET A 170 -9.92 28.50 5.10
N MET A 171 -9.42 28.76 6.33
CA MET A 171 -9.95 29.84 7.19
C MET A 171 -9.60 31.22 6.64
N GLY A 172 -8.51 31.37 5.94
CA GLY A 172 -8.05 32.64 5.36
C GLY A 172 -8.68 32.97 4.01
N ASP A 173 -9.01 31.98 3.22
CA ASP A 173 -9.51 32.14 1.86
C ASP A 173 -10.51 31.03 1.48
N SER A 174 -11.77 31.39 1.32
CA SER A 174 -12.83 30.47 0.94
C SER A 174 -12.67 29.86 -0.48
N SER A 175 -11.92 30.52 -1.36
CA SER A 175 -11.71 30.04 -2.74
C SER A 175 -10.83 28.79 -2.79
N VAL A 176 -9.99 28.56 -1.77
CA VAL A 176 -9.10 27.40 -1.69
C VAL A 176 -9.69 26.21 -0.93
N VAL A 177 -10.89 26.33 -0.38
CA VAL A 177 -11.52 25.26 0.44
C VAL A 177 -11.60 23.95 -0.31
N PHE A 178 -12.08 23.96 -1.55
CA PHE A 178 -12.21 22.72 -2.34
C PHE A 178 -10.87 22.06 -2.65
N PRO A 179 -9.87 22.73 -3.28
CA PRO A 179 -8.59 22.08 -3.56
C PRO A 179 -7.81 21.72 -2.28
N ALA A 180 -7.94 22.47 -1.17
CA ALA A 180 -7.33 22.12 0.10
C ALA A 180 -7.98 20.85 0.70
N PHE A 181 -9.30 20.69 0.59
CA PHE A 181 -9.99 19.48 1.02
C PHE A 181 -9.52 18.24 0.22
N GLU A 182 -9.36 18.35 -1.10
CA GLU A 182 -8.82 17.27 -1.94
C GLU A 182 -7.37 16.91 -1.53
N LEU A 183 -6.54 17.87 -1.15
CA LEU A 183 -5.19 17.61 -0.64
C LEU A 183 -5.21 16.88 0.72
N ILE A 184 -6.18 17.18 1.59
CA ILE A 184 -6.39 16.43 2.83
C ILE A 184 -6.76 14.97 2.52
N LEU A 185 -7.60 14.73 1.51
CA LEU A 185 -7.94 13.37 1.08
C LEU A 185 -6.72 12.64 0.50
N VAL A 186 -5.86 13.34 -0.26
CA VAL A 186 -4.58 12.77 -0.73
C VAL A 186 -3.72 12.32 0.45
N ALA A 187 -3.50 13.19 1.45
CA ALA A 187 -2.73 12.83 2.64
C ALA A 187 -3.36 11.65 3.40
N LYS A 188 -4.68 11.60 3.51
CA LYS A 188 -5.38 10.47 4.14
C LYS A 188 -5.21 9.16 3.35
N ASN A 189 -5.20 9.19 2.02
CA ASN A 189 -4.95 8.00 1.22
C ASN A 189 -3.48 7.54 1.33
N LEU A 190 -2.52 8.47 1.45
CA LEU A 190 -1.11 8.13 1.72
C LEU A 190 -0.93 7.45 3.10
N GLU A 191 -1.60 7.93 4.13
CA GLU A 191 -1.61 7.27 5.44
C GLU A 191 -2.16 5.84 5.32
N ARG A 192 -3.28 5.63 4.65
CA ARG A 192 -3.82 4.28 4.44
C ARG A 192 -2.89 3.36 3.64
N ILE A 193 -2.12 3.90 2.70
CA ILE A 193 -1.08 3.13 2.01
C ILE A 193 -0.01 2.67 3.02
N GLY A 194 0.39 3.53 3.96
CA GLY A 194 1.26 3.18 5.08
C GLY A 194 0.67 2.06 5.94
N ASP A 195 -0.60 2.18 6.35
CA ASP A 195 -1.33 1.15 7.11
C ASP A 195 -1.30 -0.21 6.42
N HIS A 196 -1.55 -0.26 5.10
CA HIS A 196 -1.50 -1.52 4.34
C HIS A 196 -0.07 -2.06 4.24
N ALA A 197 0.94 -1.19 4.11
CA ALA A 197 2.35 -1.62 4.15
C ALA A 197 2.74 -2.19 5.52
N THR A 198 2.22 -1.65 6.64
CA THR A 198 2.42 -2.24 7.98
C THR A 198 1.75 -3.60 8.10
N ASN A 199 0.53 -3.78 7.59
CA ASN A 199 -0.14 -5.09 7.56
C ASN A 199 0.71 -6.14 6.81
N ILE A 200 1.27 -5.78 5.65
CA ILE A 200 2.17 -6.66 4.89
C ILE A 200 3.42 -7.01 5.71
N ALA A 201 4.02 -6.03 6.39
CA ALA A 201 5.19 -6.25 7.24
C ALA A 201 4.89 -7.19 8.43
N GLU A 202 3.73 -7.05 9.07
CA GLU A 202 3.27 -7.96 10.12
C GLU A 202 3.07 -9.39 9.62
N ASP A 203 2.55 -9.55 8.40
CA ASP A 203 2.43 -10.86 7.76
C ASP A 203 3.79 -11.49 7.45
N VAL A 204 4.82 -10.71 7.13
CA VAL A 204 6.21 -11.22 7.01
C VAL A 204 6.70 -11.78 8.34
N ILE A 205 6.51 -11.06 9.44
CA ILE A 205 6.88 -11.53 10.79
C ILE A 205 6.14 -12.83 11.11
N TYR A 206 4.85 -12.90 10.80
CA TYR A 206 4.05 -14.11 10.98
C TYR A 206 4.55 -15.28 10.15
N ILE A 207 4.91 -15.09 8.88
CA ILE A 207 5.48 -16.13 8.00
C ILE A 207 6.76 -16.71 8.61
N VAL A 208 7.67 -15.83 9.06
CA VAL A 208 9.02 -16.23 9.48
C VAL A 208 9.05 -16.77 10.89
N GLN A 209 8.42 -16.07 11.84
CA GLN A 209 8.49 -16.37 13.27
C GLN A 209 7.29 -17.17 13.79
N GLY A 210 6.17 -17.21 13.05
CA GLY A 210 4.92 -17.84 13.49
C GLY A 210 4.23 -17.05 14.62
N GLN A 211 4.65 -15.81 14.88
CA GLN A 211 4.07 -14.92 15.89
C GLN A 211 3.14 -13.89 15.22
N ASP A 212 1.91 -13.77 15.72
CA ASP A 212 0.99 -12.73 15.32
C ASP A 212 1.27 -11.46 16.15
N VAL A 213 1.78 -10.43 15.50
CA VAL A 213 2.17 -9.16 16.14
C VAL A 213 1.12 -8.06 15.99
N ARG A 214 0.05 -8.31 15.22
CA ARG A 214 -1.05 -7.35 14.96
C ARG A 214 -1.78 -6.91 16.22
N HIS A 215 -1.83 -7.78 17.22
CA HIS A 215 -2.42 -7.49 18.51
C HIS A 215 -1.42 -7.89 19.59
N PRO A 216 -0.73 -6.93 20.23
CA PRO A 216 0.09 -7.27 21.39
C PRO A 216 -0.80 -8.04 22.37
N THR A 217 -0.46 -9.31 22.66
CA THR A 217 -1.18 -10.15 23.60
C THR A 217 -1.27 -9.39 24.90
N VAL A 218 -2.48 -8.91 25.22
CA VAL A 218 -2.80 -8.57 26.60
C VAL A 218 -2.53 -9.85 27.39
N ASP A 219 -1.49 -9.79 28.22
CA ASP A 219 -1.04 -10.87 29.09
C ASP A 219 -2.28 -11.47 29.78
N ARG A 220 -2.77 -12.61 29.27
CA ARG A 220 -3.82 -13.40 29.93
C ARG A 220 -3.13 -14.09 31.11
N ARG A 221 -2.95 -13.32 32.21
CA ARG A 221 -2.72 -13.90 33.53
C ARG A 221 -4.00 -14.52 34.04
#